data_5e17f7052f1376485bb4f6c60b1e8981
#
_entry.id   5e17f7052f1376485bb4f6c60b1e8981
#
_cell.length_a   1.000
_cell.length_b   1.000
_cell.length_c   1.000
_cell.angle_alpha   90.00
_cell.angle_beta   90.00
_cell.angle_gamma   90.00
#
_symmetry.space_group_name_H-M   'P 1'
#
loop_
_entity.id
_entity.type
_entity.pdbx_description
1 polymer ?
#
loop_
_entity_poly.entity_id
_entity_poly.type
_entity_poly.pdbx_seq_one_letter_code
_entity_poly.pdbx_strand_id
1 'polypeptide(L)'
;MYQTIRYEKQENIGILTINRPEALNALNSTVIGDLEQAIAEVEKDAELGALIITGEGRSFVAGADIGEQLPLDVAGGRKWGQRGSALMRRIEKLEIPTIAAVNGFALGGGCELAMSCDI
;
A
#
# COMPACT_ATOMS: atom_id res chain seq x y z
N MET A 1 -1.39 -15.26 -5.22
CA MET A 1 -0.12 -15.08 -4.49
C MET A 1 0.51 -13.74 -4.86
N TYR A 2 0.95 -13.00 -3.88
CA TYR A 2 1.52 -11.66 -4.11
C TYR A 2 3.01 -11.74 -4.39
N GLN A 3 3.50 -10.81 -5.22
CA GLN A 3 4.92 -10.72 -5.56
C GLN A 3 5.67 -9.72 -4.69
N THR A 4 5.02 -8.63 -4.34
CA THR A 4 5.68 -7.47 -3.70
C THR A 4 5.14 -7.12 -2.33
N ILE A 5 4.22 -7.93 -1.82
CA ILE A 5 3.68 -7.75 -0.47
C ILE A 5 3.53 -9.10 0.20
N ARG A 6 3.39 -9.08 1.52
CA ARG A 6 2.92 -10.22 2.30
C ARG A 6 1.66 -9.79 3.03
N TYR A 7 0.68 -10.66 3.06
CA TYR A 7 -0.51 -10.42 3.87
C TYR A 7 -0.72 -11.62 4.78
N GLU A 8 -0.72 -11.37 6.08
CA GLU A 8 -0.87 -12.39 7.11
C GLU A 8 -2.02 -12.00 8.02
N LYS A 9 -2.72 -13.01 8.53
CA LYS A 9 -3.77 -12.78 9.50
C LYS A 9 -3.39 -13.50 10.79
N GLN A 10 -3.30 -12.74 11.88
CA GLN A 10 -3.05 -13.27 13.22
C GLN A 10 -4.30 -13.01 14.05
N GLU A 11 -5.05 -14.08 14.32
CA GLU A 11 -6.37 -13.96 14.95
C GLU A 11 -7.26 -13.02 14.14
N ASN A 12 -7.65 -11.87 14.69
CA ASN A 12 -8.49 -10.90 13.97
C ASN A 12 -7.72 -9.67 13.50
N ILE A 13 -6.38 -9.75 13.44
CA ILE A 13 -5.53 -8.66 12.97
C ILE A 13 -4.91 -9.03 11.63
N GLY A 14 -5.12 -8.20 10.62
CA GLY A 14 -4.45 -8.32 9.34
C GLY A 14 -3.14 -7.55 9.37
N ILE A 15 -2.06 -8.15 8.87
CA ILE A 15 -0.75 -7.50 8.76
C ILE A 15 -0.33 -7.54 7.31
N LEU A 16 -0.27 -6.37 6.69
CA LEU A 16 0.10 -6.20 5.30
C LEU A 16 1.48 -5.55 5.25
N THR A 17 2.46 -6.29 4.75
CA THR A 17 3.84 -5.83 4.67
C THR A 17 4.24 -5.61 3.22
N ILE A 18 4.65 -4.40 2.88
CA ILE A 18 5.19 -4.11 1.54
C ILE A 18 6.60 -4.66 1.51
N ASN A 19 6.88 -5.53 0.55
CA ASN A 19 8.11 -6.32 0.51
C ASN A 19 8.82 -6.17 -0.83
N ARG A 20 9.34 -4.97 -1.05
CA ARG A 20 10.18 -4.64 -2.20
C ARG A 20 11.39 -3.84 -1.68
N PRO A 21 12.16 -4.42 -0.73
CA PRO A 21 13.18 -3.65 -0.01
C PRO A 21 14.33 -3.19 -0.90
N GLU A 22 14.60 -3.88 -2.00
CA GLU A 22 15.65 -3.49 -2.96
C GLU A 22 15.33 -2.13 -3.61
N ALA A 23 14.07 -1.72 -3.64
CA ALA A 23 13.63 -0.43 -4.17
C ALA A 23 13.05 0.46 -3.07
N LEU A 24 13.44 0.22 -1.81
CA LEU A 24 12.92 0.96 -0.64
C LEU A 24 11.39 0.97 -0.60
N ASN A 25 10.78 -0.11 -1.08
CA ASN A 25 9.33 -0.33 -1.13
C ASN A 25 8.59 0.70 -1.99
N ALA A 26 9.26 1.28 -2.99
CA ALA A 26 8.63 2.24 -3.91
C ALA A 26 7.45 1.59 -4.63
N LEU A 27 6.41 2.40 -4.84
CA LEU A 27 5.15 1.94 -5.44
C LEU A 27 5.27 1.92 -6.96
N ASN A 28 5.29 0.71 -7.52
CA ASN A 28 5.13 0.49 -8.96
C ASN A 28 3.77 -0.16 -9.22
N SER A 29 3.45 -0.45 -10.47
CA SER A 29 2.16 -1.05 -10.83
C SER A 29 1.94 -2.41 -10.19
N THR A 30 3.01 -3.20 -9.99
CA THR A 30 2.90 -4.51 -9.35
C THR A 30 2.54 -4.37 -7.88
N VAL A 31 3.20 -3.45 -7.17
CA VAL A 31 2.87 -3.17 -5.75
C VAL A 31 1.43 -2.70 -5.64
N ILE A 32 1.03 -1.75 -6.49
CA ILE A 32 -0.35 -1.23 -6.47
C ILE A 32 -1.35 -2.35 -6.74
N GLY A 33 -1.08 -3.21 -7.71
CA GLY A 33 -1.95 -4.36 -8.01
C GLY A 33 -2.06 -5.33 -6.86
N ASP A 34 -0.93 -5.64 -6.21
CA ASP A 34 -0.92 -6.52 -5.05
C ASP A 34 -1.72 -5.89 -3.90
N LEU A 35 -1.53 -4.60 -3.66
CA LEU A 35 -2.28 -3.87 -2.62
C LEU A 35 -3.78 -3.86 -2.92
N GLU A 36 -4.15 -3.64 -4.18
CA GLU A 36 -5.57 -3.68 -4.57
C GLU A 36 -6.21 -5.02 -4.23
N GLN A 37 -5.50 -6.11 -4.50
CA GLN A 37 -6.00 -7.46 -4.21
C GLN A 37 -6.09 -7.71 -2.70
N ALA A 38 -5.07 -7.31 -1.96
CA ALA A 38 -5.05 -7.50 -0.51
C ALA A 38 -6.17 -6.69 0.16
N ILE A 39 -6.36 -5.44 -0.27
CA ILE A 39 -7.44 -4.61 0.28
C ILE A 39 -8.80 -5.20 -0.06
N ALA A 40 -8.97 -5.81 -1.23
CA ALA A 40 -10.20 -6.52 -1.57
C ALA A 40 -10.47 -7.69 -0.61
N GLU A 41 -9.43 -8.43 -0.21
CA GLU A 41 -9.58 -9.48 0.80
C GLU A 41 -10.01 -8.88 2.15
N VAL A 42 -9.37 -7.79 2.54
CA VAL A 42 -9.71 -7.11 3.81
C VAL A 42 -11.16 -6.64 3.81
N GLU A 43 -11.60 -6.04 2.71
CA GLU A 43 -12.98 -5.55 2.57
C GLU A 43 -14.02 -6.64 2.76
N LYS A 44 -13.68 -7.88 2.39
CA LYS A 44 -14.60 -9.02 2.46
C LYS A 44 -14.52 -9.80 3.76
N ASP A 45 -13.54 -9.53 4.59
CA ASP A 45 -13.30 -10.31 5.81
C ASP A 45 -14.06 -9.71 6.99
N ALA A 46 -15.22 -10.26 7.28
CA ALA A 46 -16.09 -9.78 8.35
C ALA A 46 -15.52 -10.03 9.74
N GLU A 47 -14.52 -10.91 9.87
CA GLU A 47 -13.93 -11.24 11.16
C GLU A 47 -12.73 -10.36 11.51
N LEU A 48 -12.27 -9.58 10.56
CA LEU A 48 -11.08 -8.75 10.76
C LEU A 48 -11.42 -7.55 11.65
N GLY A 49 -10.62 -7.35 12.69
CA GLY A 49 -10.84 -6.26 13.64
C GLY A 49 -9.95 -5.05 13.42
N ALA A 50 -8.80 -5.22 12.77
CA ALA A 50 -7.89 -4.13 12.45
C ALA A 50 -6.92 -4.56 11.35
N LEU A 51 -6.36 -3.58 10.65
CA LEU A 51 -5.34 -3.80 9.62
C LEU A 51 -4.11 -2.99 9.96
N ILE A 52 -2.94 -3.64 9.95
CA ILE A 52 -1.65 -2.97 10.10
C ILE A 52 -0.97 -3.00 8.74
N ILE A 53 -0.47 -1.85 8.29
CA ILE A 53 0.33 -1.73 7.08
C ILE A 53 1.73 -1.31 7.48
N THR A 54 2.74 -2.03 7.00
CA THR A 54 4.14 -1.73 7.31
C THR A 54 5.02 -2.06 6.10
N GLY A 55 6.31 -1.79 6.19
CA GLY A 55 7.27 -2.09 5.14
C GLY A 55 8.36 -3.04 5.63
N GLU A 56 8.87 -3.85 4.73
CA GLU A 56 10.00 -4.71 5.00
C GLU A 56 11.29 -3.91 4.94
N GLY A 57 12.18 -4.12 5.92
CA GLY A 57 13.49 -3.50 5.92
C GLY A 57 13.49 -2.08 6.50
N ARG A 58 14.33 -1.21 5.93
CA ARG A 58 14.58 0.12 6.48
C ARG A 58 13.66 1.22 5.97
N SER A 59 12.69 0.87 5.14
CA SER A 59 11.75 1.83 4.56
C SER A 59 10.32 1.35 4.77
N PHE A 60 9.44 2.27 5.03
CA PHE A 60 8.00 2.03 4.91
C PHE A 60 7.65 2.02 3.42
N VAL A 61 7.58 3.18 2.80
CA VAL A 61 7.44 3.35 1.34
C VAL A 61 8.15 4.66 0.98
N ALA A 62 9.18 4.57 0.15
CA ALA A 62 10.01 5.74 -0.17
C ALA A 62 9.42 6.62 -1.28
N GLY A 63 8.27 6.26 -1.81
CA GLY A 63 7.57 7.06 -2.81
C GLY A 63 7.07 6.24 -3.98
N ALA A 64 6.60 6.92 -5.01
CA ALA A 64 6.23 6.29 -6.27
C ALA A 64 7.50 5.92 -7.05
N ASP A 65 7.41 4.86 -7.85
CA ASP A 65 8.55 4.43 -8.67
C ASP A 65 8.73 5.37 -9.85
N ILE A 66 9.71 6.26 -9.76
CA ILE A 66 10.01 7.26 -10.79
C ILE A 66 10.38 6.58 -12.10
N GLY A 67 11.10 5.48 -12.04
CA GLY A 67 11.50 4.73 -13.23
C GLY A 67 10.31 4.24 -14.04
N GLU A 68 9.23 3.89 -13.39
CA GLU A 68 8.00 3.48 -14.07
C GLU A 68 7.24 4.67 -14.63
N GLN A 69 7.28 5.81 -13.93
CA GLN A 69 6.54 7.01 -14.35
C GLN A 69 7.17 7.75 -15.53
N LEU A 70 8.50 7.76 -15.60
CA LEU A 70 9.24 8.53 -16.59
C LEU A 70 8.79 8.29 -18.04
N PRO A 71 8.55 7.03 -18.50
CA PRO A 71 8.14 6.81 -19.89
C PRO A 71 6.67 7.11 -20.17
N LEU A 72 5.86 7.44 -19.16
CA LEU A 72 4.44 7.65 -19.35
C LEU A 72 4.15 9.00 -20.02
N ASP A 73 3.18 9.01 -20.94
CA ASP A 73 2.64 10.24 -21.48
C ASP A 73 1.63 10.86 -20.50
N VAL A 74 1.00 11.97 -20.90
CA VAL A 74 0.04 12.68 -20.03
C VAL A 74 -1.13 11.76 -19.65
N ALA A 75 -1.68 11.02 -20.60
CA ALA A 75 -2.82 10.13 -20.35
C ALA A 75 -2.41 8.97 -19.44
N GLY A 76 -1.24 8.37 -19.68
CA GLY A 76 -0.70 7.29 -18.86
C GLY A 76 -0.39 7.75 -17.44
N GLY A 77 0.19 8.93 -17.30
CA GLY A 77 0.47 9.52 -15.99
C GLY A 77 -0.79 9.80 -15.20
N ARG A 78 -1.84 10.30 -15.88
CA ARG A 78 -3.13 10.53 -15.24
C ARG A 78 -3.74 9.23 -14.73
N LYS A 79 -3.75 8.18 -15.54
CA LYS A 79 -4.27 6.87 -15.14
C LYS A 79 -3.51 6.31 -13.96
N TRP A 80 -2.20 6.43 -13.98
CA TRP A 80 -1.34 5.95 -12.91
C TRP A 80 -1.67 6.66 -11.59
N GLY A 81 -1.79 7.98 -11.63
CA GLY A 81 -2.14 8.79 -10.46
C GLY A 81 -3.55 8.49 -9.95
N GLN A 82 -4.51 8.33 -10.86
CA GLN A 82 -5.89 8.00 -10.48
C GLN A 82 -5.98 6.63 -9.80
N ARG A 83 -5.21 5.65 -10.29
CA ARG A 83 -5.18 4.31 -9.72
C ARG A 83 -4.63 4.35 -8.30
N GLY A 84 -3.52 5.07 -8.09
CA GLY A 84 -2.93 5.23 -6.76
C GLY A 84 -3.89 5.93 -5.80
N SER A 85 -4.50 7.03 -6.25
CA SER A 85 -5.46 7.77 -5.42
C SER A 85 -6.68 6.92 -5.06
N ALA A 86 -7.17 6.13 -6.01
CA ALA A 86 -8.31 5.25 -5.76
C ALA A 86 -7.99 4.20 -4.70
N LEU A 87 -6.78 3.64 -4.73
CA LEU A 87 -6.32 2.68 -3.72
C LEU A 87 -6.27 3.34 -2.34
N MET A 88 -5.66 4.53 -2.24
CA MET A 88 -5.57 5.26 -0.97
C MET A 88 -6.97 5.52 -0.39
N ARG A 89 -7.90 5.88 -1.25
CA ARG A 89 -9.28 6.14 -0.82
C ARG A 89 -9.96 4.88 -0.31
N ARG A 90 -9.72 3.74 -0.92
CA ARG A 90 -10.27 2.47 -0.44
C ARG A 90 -9.75 2.16 0.97
N ILE A 91 -8.48 2.41 1.23
CA ILE A 91 -7.89 2.21 2.55
C ILE A 91 -8.54 3.15 3.56
N GLU A 92 -8.67 4.42 3.20
CA GLU A 92 -9.29 5.43 4.06
C GLU A 92 -10.73 5.05 4.43
N LYS A 93 -11.45 4.41 3.51
CA LYS A 93 -12.85 4.04 3.69
C LYS A 93 -13.09 2.69 4.34
N LEU A 94 -12.03 1.95 4.68
CA LEU A 94 -12.20 0.69 5.38
C LEU A 94 -12.93 0.93 6.71
N GLU A 95 -13.84 0.02 7.03
CA GLU A 95 -14.67 0.14 8.23
C GLU A 95 -13.99 -0.34 9.50
N ILE A 96 -12.79 -0.90 9.38
CA ILE A 96 -11.99 -1.33 10.52
C ILE A 96 -10.86 -0.34 10.74
N PRO A 97 -10.32 -0.23 11.97
CA PRO A 97 -9.15 0.60 12.23
C PRO A 97 -7.97 0.18 11.36
N THR A 98 -7.29 1.16 10.77
CA THR A 98 -6.08 0.94 9.99
C THR A 98 -4.92 1.66 10.66
N ILE A 99 -3.79 0.96 10.76
CA ILE A 99 -2.60 1.45 11.47
C ILE A 99 -1.42 1.38 10.49
N ALA A 100 -0.80 2.53 10.24
CA ALA A 100 0.46 2.58 9.52
C ALA A 100 1.59 2.43 10.52
N ALA A 101 2.24 1.26 10.53
CA ALA A 101 3.42 1.04 11.35
C ALA A 101 4.62 1.51 10.53
N VAL A 102 4.92 2.79 10.65
CA VAL A 102 5.93 3.46 9.81
C VAL A 102 7.32 3.15 10.35
N ASN A 103 8.02 2.26 9.66
CA ASN A 103 9.28 1.70 10.11
C ASN A 103 10.51 2.39 9.51
N GLY A 104 10.32 3.46 8.75
CA GLY A 104 11.41 4.18 8.10
C GLY A 104 10.86 5.21 7.12
N PHE A 105 11.50 5.37 5.97
CA PHE A 105 11.09 6.38 4.98
C PHE A 105 9.61 6.26 4.62
N ALA A 106 8.90 7.38 4.68
CA ALA A 106 7.51 7.50 4.24
C ALA A 106 7.39 8.79 3.45
N LEU A 107 7.78 8.74 2.17
CA LEU A 107 7.96 9.91 1.32
C LEU A 107 6.97 9.88 0.15
N GLY A 108 6.48 11.03 -0.26
CA GLY A 108 5.55 11.13 -1.38
C GLY A 108 4.37 10.18 -1.23
N GLY A 109 4.25 9.21 -2.14
CA GLY A 109 3.21 8.18 -2.09
C GLY A 109 3.22 7.37 -0.80
N GLY A 110 4.39 7.22 -0.18
CA GLY A 110 4.51 6.57 1.13
C GLY A 110 3.88 7.38 2.24
N CYS A 111 4.08 8.69 2.21
CA CYS A 111 3.43 9.60 3.14
C CYS A 111 1.91 9.57 2.94
N GLU A 112 1.46 9.57 1.69
CA GLU A 112 0.04 9.48 1.37
C GLU A 112 -0.57 8.18 1.88
N LEU A 113 0.13 7.06 1.72
CA LEU A 113 -0.33 5.77 2.22
C LEU A 113 -0.47 5.81 3.74
N ALA A 114 0.54 6.33 4.43
CA ALA A 114 0.47 6.46 5.88
C ALA A 114 -0.71 7.33 6.32
N MET A 115 -0.92 8.46 5.64
CA MET A 115 -2.02 9.37 5.96
C MET A 115 -3.40 8.80 5.61
N SER A 116 -3.46 7.78 4.77
CA SER A 116 -4.72 7.09 4.45
C SER A 116 -5.17 6.19 5.58
N CYS A 117 -4.30 5.87 6.51
CA CYS A 117 -4.61 5.08 7.69
C CYS A 117 -5.13 5.98 8.80
N ASP A 118 -5.83 5.36 9.77
CA ASP A 118 -6.42 6.10 10.90
C ASP A 118 -5.35 6.55 11.91
N ILE A 119 -4.33 5.71 12.09
CA ILE A 119 -3.26 5.96 13.07
C ILE A 119 -1.92 5.73 12.40
#